data_bda35b17b07786250f622a30d43bfec6
#
_entry.id   bda35b17b07786250f622a30d43bfec6
#
_cell.length_a   1.000
_cell.length_b   1.000
_cell.length_c   1.000
_cell.angle_alpha   90.00
_cell.angle_beta   90.00
_cell.angle_gamma   90.00
#
_symmetry.space_group_name_H-M   'P 1'
#
loop_
_entity.id
_entity.type
_entity.pdbx_description
1 polymer ?
#
loop_
_entity_poly.entity_id
_entity_poly.type
_entity_poly.pdbx_seq_one_letter_code
_entity_poly.pdbx_strand_id
1 'polypeptide(L)'
;MRDLFESTGTLCRNAHPGQPSARRIGVPEVGLETMDPMQELQQKLETLRATLASLDSLLIAYSGGTDSAFLAYIAHQVLGDRMLAVIADSPSLPRQELAAALAFASEHGIPAHILQTSELDNPDYIRNDSNRCFHCKDELFTQMESARIQLGFAHLAYGMNLDDRGDFRPGQRAAALHHALAPLVTANLTKQDIRTLARSARLTIADKPASACLSSRIEYGRAVTPENLSQVERAEDVLHALGFPQVRVRHHGELARVEIARNDLPRALTISMLDRITEALRPLGFTYITLDTQGYRSGSMNDVLPVSAIASAHEPPTSKPAERPEPARKTS
;
A
#
# COMPACT_ATOMS: atom_id res chain seq x y z
N MET A 1 62.65 16.26 3.12
CA MET A 1 63.41 15.71 1.99
C MET A 1 62.56 15.99 0.79
N ARG A 2 62.88 17.12 0.13
CA ARG A 2 63.56 17.30 -1.14
C ARG A 2 62.68 16.77 -2.28
N ASP A 3 62.16 17.60 -3.11
CA ASP A 3 62.61 18.62 -4.07
C ASP A 3 62.20 18.18 -5.49
N LEU A 4 61.51 19.11 -6.14
CA LEU A 4 61.80 19.71 -7.45
C LEU A 4 61.76 18.80 -8.71
N PHE A 5 60.95 19.18 -9.67
CA PHE A 5 61.48 19.68 -10.96
C PHE A 5 60.41 20.43 -11.76
N GLU A 6 60.62 21.73 -11.90
CA GLU A 6 60.10 22.56 -12.97
C GLU A 6 60.79 22.22 -14.28
N SER A 7 60.08 22.34 -15.39
CA SER A 7 60.72 22.57 -16.69
C SER A 7 59.80 23.38 -17.57
N THR A 8 60.23 24.57 -17.78
CA THR A 8 59.79 25.55 -18.78
C THR A 8 60.11 25.14 -20.22
N GLY A 9 59.23 25.47 -21.16
CA GLY A 9 59.49 25.33 -22.59
C GLY A 9 58.64 26.34 -23.42
N THR A 10 59.28 27.34 -23.87
CA THR A 10 58.84 28.56 -24.55
C THR A 10 58.58 28.35 -26.07
N LEU A 11 57.56 29.02 -26.58
CA LEU A 11 57.37 29.65 -27.92
C LEU A 11 57.56 28.83 -29.23
N CYS A 12 56.51 28.82 -30.05
CA CYS A 12 56.63 29.34 -31.44
C CYS A 12 55.23 29.76 -31.94
N ARG A 13 55.15 31.06 -32.32
CA ARG A 13 54.07 31.67 -33.10
C ARG A 13 54.23 31.26 -34.56
N ASN A 14 53.12 30.80 -35.18
CA ASN A 14 52.96 30.95 -36.64
C ASN A 14 51.51 31.37 -36.92
N ALA A 15 51.35 32.59 -37.38
CA ALA A 15 50.12 33.14 -37.92
C ALA A 15 49.95 32.67 -39.38
N HIS A 16 48.77 32.15 -39.69
CA HIS A 16 48.28 32.07 -41.08
C HIS A 16 46.94 32.79 -41.18
N PRO A 17 46.74 33.61 -42.25
CA PRO A 17 45.57 34.45 -42.44
C PRO A 17 44.49 33.73 -43.23
N GLY A 18 43.24 33.99 -42.90
CA GLY A 18 42.15 33.97 -43.82
C GLY A 18 41.30 32.69 -43.89
N GLN A 19 40.31 32.56 -42.99
CA GLN A 19 39.08 31.84 -43.32
C GLN A 19 37.86 32.71 -43.03
N PRO A 20 36.82 32.70 -43.95
CA PRO A 20 35.64 33.54 -43.81
C PRO A 20 34.77 33.07 -42.64
N SER A 21 34.30 34.01 -41.87
CA SER A 21 33.37 33.82 -40.76
C SER A 21 32.10 33.09 -41.22
N ALA A 22 31.93 31.85 -40.87
CA ALA A 22 30.65 31.15 -40.96
C ALA A 22 29.66 31.83 -40.00
N ARG A 23 28.65 32.50 -40.55
CA ARG A 23 27.48 32.96 -39.80
C ARG A 23 26.87 31.73 -39.11
N ARG A 24 26.96 31.67 -37.80
CA ARG A 24 26.12 30.73 -37.00
C ARG A 24 24.68 31.15 -37.22
N ILE A 25 23.93 30.37 -37.95
CA ILE A 25 22.48 30.39 -37.96
C ILE A 25 22.07 29.95 -36.55
N GLY A 26 21.59 30.92 -35.77
CA GLY A 26 21.00 30.62 -34.46
C GLY A 26 19.78 29.71 -34.66
N VAL A 27 19.92 28.45 -34.32
CA VAL A 27 18.77 27.56 -34.11
C VAL A 27 18.06 28.12 -32.87
N PRO A 28 16.77 28.52 -32.96
CA PRO A 28 16.04 28.92 -31.76
C PRO A 28 16.05 27.74 -30.82
N GLU A 29 16.62 27.90 -29.64
CA GLU A 29 16.36 27.00 -28.50
C GLU A 29 14.85 27.04 -28.26
N VAL A 30 14.15 26.03 -28.71
CA VAL A 30 12.79 25.75 -28.26
C VAL A 30 12.94 25.41 -26.78
N GLY A 31 12.77 26.40 -25.93
CA GLY A 31 12.67 26.21 -24.50
C GLY A 31 11.54 25.23 -24.29
N LEU A 32 11.87 24.04 -23.88
CA LEU A 32 10.92 23.12 -23.21
C LEU A 32 10.46 23.87 -21.95
N GLU A 33 9.33 24.61 -22.07
CA GLU A 33 8.64 25.14 -20.89
C GLU A 33 8.28 23.93 -20.03
N THR A 34 9.07 23.69 -19.00
CA THR A 34 8.73 22.71 -17.98
C THR A 34 7.47 23.21 -17.29
N MET A 35 6.37 22.47 -17.43
CA MET A 35 5.12 22.79 -16.74
C MET A 35 5.40 22.98 -15.24
N ASP A 36 4.72 23.95 -14.64
CA ASP A 36 4.72 24.13 -13.18
C ASP A 36 4.25 22.82 -12.52
N PRO A 37 4.98 22.29 -11.53
CA PRO A 37 4.61 21.05 -10.83
C PRO A 37 3.17 21.06 -10.30
N MET A 38 2.63 22.22 -9.92
CA MET A 38 1.24 22.34 -9.48
C MET A 38 0.27 22.22 -10.65
N GLN A 39 0.62 22.73 -11.84
CA GLN A 39 -0.19 22.57 -13.04
C GLN A 39 -0.21 21.12 -13.51
N GLU A 40 0.94 20.44 -13.47
CA GLU A 40 1.02 19.00 -13.79
C GLU A 40 0.15 18.17 -12.83
N LEU A 41 0.21 18.46 -11.53
CA LEU A 41 -0.59 17.77 -10.52
C LEU A 41 -2.09 17.99 -10.75
N GLN A 42 -2.49 19.21 -11.08
CA GLN A 42 -3.89 19.53 -11.40
C GLN A 42 -4.35 18.77 -12.65
N GLN A 43 -3.51 18.66 -13.68
CA GLN A 43 -3.83 17.90 -14.88
C GLN A 43 -4.02 16.40 -14.61
N LYS A 44 -3.19 15.81 -13.74
CA LYS A 44 -3.37 14.43 -13.30
C LYS A 44 -4.71 14.24 -12.57
N LEU A 45 -5.11 15.20 -11.72
CA LEU A 45 -6.41 15.17 -11.03
C LEU A 45 -7.57 15.26 -12.04
N GLU A 46 -7.49 16.13 -13.03
CA GLU A 46 -8.52 16.24 -14.07
C GLU A 46 -8.59 14.96 -14.93
N THR A 47 -7.46 14.31 -15.20
CA THR A 47 -7.41 13.00 -15.86
C THR A 47 -8.11 11.93 -15.03
N LEU A 48 -7.91 11.92 -13.71
CA LEU A 48 -8.63 11.02 -12.81
C LEU A 48 -10.14 11.27 -12.87
N ARG A 49 -10.56 12.54 -12.78
CA ARG A 49 -11.98 12.91 -12.85
C ARG A 49 -12.62 12.52 -14.18
N ALA A 50 -11.95 12.77 -15.30
CA ALA A 50 -12.42 12.39 -16.62
C ALA A 50 -12.53 10.86 -16.77
N THR A 51 -11.54 10.12 -16.27
CA THR A 51 -11.57 8.64 -16.24
C THR A 51 -12.76 8.13 -15.46
N LEU A 52 -13.02 8.67 -14.26
CA LEU A 52 -14.17 8.28 -13.45
C LEU A 52 -15.50 8.69 -14.09
N ALA A 53 -15.58 9.88 -14.67
CA ALA A 53 -16.81 10.37 -15.33
C ALA A 53 -17.23 9.52 -16.54
N SER A 54 -16.29 8.84 -17.19
CA SER A 54 -16.56 7.93 -18.31
C SER A 54 -17.18 6.59 -17.90
N LEU A 55 -17.23 6.29 -16.58
CA LEU A 55 -17.80 5.04 -16.07
C LEU A 55 -19.29 5.18 -15.76
N ASP A 56 -20.07 4.17 -16.11
CA ASP A 56 -21.52 4.14 -15.83
C ASP A 56 -21.77 4.07 -14.30
N SER A 57 -21.12 3.13 -13.63
CA SER A 57 -21.17 2.98 -12.18
C SER A 57 -19.97 2.17 -11.67
N LEU A 58 -19.58 2.35 -10.39
CA LEU A 58 -18.30 1.86 -9.87
C LEU A 58 -18.40 1.33 -8.44
N LEU A 59 -17.98 0.07 -8.23
CA LEU A 59 -17.61 -0.45 -6.92
C LEU A 59 -16.11 -0.24 -6.67
N ILE A 60 -15.74 0.28 -5.52
CA ILE A 60 -14.34 0.54 -5.15
C ILE A 60 -13.93 -0.35 -3.98
N ALA A 61 -12.88 -1.17 -4.16
CA ALA A 61 -12.24 -1.86 -3.04
C ALA A 61 -11.59 -0.83 -2.10
N TYR A 62 -12.26 -0.54 -1.01
CA TYR A 62 -11.96 0.53 -0.08
C TYR A 62 -11.35 -0.04 1.20
N SER A 63 -10.04 0.12 1.39
CA SER A 63 -9.32 -0.35 2.58
C SER A 63 -9.19 0.69 3.69
N GLY A 64 -9.66 1.93 3.47
CA GLY A 64 -9.44 3.05 4.39
C GLY A 64 -8.00 3.58 4.42
N GLY A 65 -7.10 3.05 3.59
CA GLY A 65 -5.77 3.62 3.37
C GLY A 65 -5.83 4.87 2.48
N THR A 66 -4.79 5.72 2.51
CA THR A 66 -4.74 7.00 1.79
C THR A 66 -5.21 6.91 0.34
N ASP A 67 -4.68 5.94 -0.42
CA ASP A 67 -4.92 5.83 -1.85
C ASP A 67 -6.37 5.43 -2.17
N SER A 68 -6.89 4.40 -1.49
CA SER A 68 -8.28 3.94 -1.68
C SER A 68 -9.30 4.95 -1.16
N ALA A 69 -8.99 5.67 -0.08
CA ALA A 69 -9.86 6.70 0.47
C ALA A 69 -9.89 7.94 -0.44
N PHE A 70 -8.75 8.35 -0.98
CA PHE A 70 -8.69 9.43 -1.96
C PHE A 70 -9.46 9.07 -3.24
N LEU A 71 -9.27 7.84 -3.76
CA LEU A 71 -10.03 7.37 -4.91
C LEU A 71 -11.54 7.40 -4.65
N ALA A 72 -11.99 6.88 -3.50
CA ALA A 72 -13.41 6.88 -3.14
C ALA A 72 -13.97 8.29 -2.99
N TYR A 73 -13.21 9.21 -2.40
CA TYR A 73 -13.58 10.61 -2.27
C TYR A 73 -13.78 11.32 -3.63
N ILE A 74 -12.82 11.18 -4.54
CA ILE A 74 -12.94 11.78 -5.89
C ILE A 74 -14.05 11.09 -6.70
N ALA A 75 -14.17 9.76 -6.60
CA ALA A 75 -15.22 9.03 -7.28
C ALA A 75 -16.61 9.46 -6.80
N HIS A 76 -16.79 9.69 -5.51
CA HIS A 76 -18.05 10.19 -4.98
C HIS A 76 -18.39 11.59 -5.50
N GLN A 77 -17.40 12.49 -5.59
CA GLN A 77 -17.61 13.82 -6.17
C GLN A 77 -18.04 13.77 -7.65
N VAL A 78 -17.54 12.79 -8.40
CA VAL A 78 -17.80 12.68 -9.86
C VAL A 78 -19.06 11.87 -10.18
N LEU A 79 -19.25 10.76 -9.47
CA LEU A 79 -20.31 9.77 -9.77
C LEU A 79 -21.53 9.88 -8.86
N GLY A 80 -21.41 10.52 -7.67
CA GLY A 80 -22.48 10.57 -6.69
C GLY A 80 -22.94 9.16 -6.28
N ASP A 81 -24.23 8.89 -6.40
CA ASP A 81 -24.84 7.60 -6.05
C ASP A 81 -24.50 6.45 -7.02
N ARG A 82 -23.79 6.75 -8.11
CA ARG A 82 -23.29 5.73 -9.05
C ARG A 82 -21.98 5.09 -8.61
N MET A 83 -21.50 5.37 -7.39
CA MET A 83 -20.36 4.70 -6.79
C MET A 83 -20.72 4.12 -5.43
N LEU A 84 -20.01 3.05 -5.04
CA LEU A 84 -20.11 2.44 -3.72
C LEU A 84 -18.73 1.98 -3.27
N ALA A 85 -18.30 2.45 -2.09
CA ALA A 85 -17.08 1.97 -1.44
C ALA A 85 -17.36 0.65 -0.73
N VAL A 86 -16.58 -0.40 -1.00
CA VAL A 86 -16.76 -1.72 -0.40
C VAL A 86 -15.58 -2.02 0.50
N ILE A 87 -15.84 -2.22 1.80
CA ILE A 87 -14.84 -2.58 2.81
C ILE A 87 -14.98 -4.08 3.11
N ALA A 88 -13.88 -4.83 2.94
CA ALA A 88 -13.83 -6.20 3.42
C ALA A 88 -13.72 -6.21 4.95
N ASP A 89 -14.72 -6.75 5.61
CA ASP A 89 -14.65 -7.06 7.05
C ASP A 89 -14.09 -8.48 7.23
N SER A 90 -12.83 -8.53 7.57
CA SER A 90 -12.03 -9.73 7.72
C SER A 90 -11.36 -9.73 9.09
N PRO A 91 -11.14 -10.89 9.73
CA PRO A 91 -10.35 -10.99 10.95
C PRO A 91 -8.92 -10.46 10.82
N SER A 92 -8.42 -10.34 9.57
CA SER A 92 -7.10 -9.76 9.30
C SER A 92 -7.08 -8.24 9.21
N LEU A 93 -8.24 -7.57 9.15
CA LEU A 93 -8.36 -6.11 9.19
C LEU A 93 -8.43 -5.63 10.66
N PRO A 94 -7.49 -4.78 11.13
CA PRO A 94 -7.58 -4.20 12.46
C PRO A 94 -8.91 -3.47 12.67
N ARG A 95 -9.56 -3.72 13.81
CA ARG A 95 -10.87 -3.09 14.12
C ARG A 95 -10.81 -1.57 14.13
N GLN A 96 -9.71 -1.00 14.61
CA GLN A 96 -9.49 0.45 14.57
C GLN A 96 -9.42 0.98 13.13
N GLU A 97 -8.83 0.22 12.20
CA GLU A 97 -8.77 0.61 10.78
C GLU A 97 -10.13 0.55 10.12
N LEU A 98 -10.95 -0.46 10.42
CA LEU A 98 -12.33 -0.54 9.96
C LEU A 98 -13.15 0.65 10.46
N ALA A 99 -13.07 0.94 11.75
CA ALA A 99 -13.78 2.07 12.35
C ALA A 99 -13.35 3.42 11.74
N ALA A 100 -12.05 3.63 11.57
CA ALA A 100 -11.51 4.86 10.95
C ALA A 100 -11.94 4.99 9.48
N ALA A 101 -11.98 3.89 8.73
CA ALA A 101 -12.44 3.90 7.34
C ALA A 101 -13.93 4.26 7.22
N LEU A 102 -14.77 3.68 8.08
CA LEU A 102 -16.21 4.00 8.12
C LEU A 102 -16.47 5.44 8.56
N ALA A 103 -15.71 5.93 9.55
CA ALA A 103 -15.79 7.33 10.01
C ALA A 103 -15.45 8.30 8.87
N PHE A 104 -14.36 8.07 8.14
CA PHE A 104 -13.99 8.87 6.98
C PHE A 104 -15.09 8.85 5.89
N ALA A 105 -15.60 7.67 5.56
CA ALA A 105 -16.69 7.56 4.57
C ALA A 105 -17.93 8.36 5.02
N SER A 106 -18.32 8.24 6.29
CA SER A 106 -19.45 8.99 6.87
C SER A 106 -19.22 10.50 6.87
N GLU A 107 -18.02 10.96 7.25
CA GLU A 107 -17.65 12.39 7.27
C GLU A 107 -17.78 13.05 5.90
N HIS A 108 -17.47 12.31 4.84
CA HIS A 108 -17.49 12.82 3.47
C HIS A 108 -18.71 12.37 2.65
N GLY A 109 -19.72 11.78 3.30
CA GLY A 109 -20.95 11.33 2.64
C GLY A 109 -20.76 10.22 1.61
N ILE A 110 -19.61 9.49 1.66
CA ILE A 110 -19.30 8.41 0.71
C ILE A 110 -20.15 7.20 1.07
N PRO A 111 -20.99 6.69 0.13
CA PRO A 111 -21.73 5.45 0.37
C PRO A 111 -20.76 4.29 0.56
N ALA A 112 -20.90 3.58 1.68
CA ALA A 112 -20.00 2.47 2.03
C ALA A 112 -20.81 1.21 2.36
N HIS A 113 -20.32 0.05 1.93
CA HIS A 113 -20.87 -1.26 2.19
C HIS A 113 -19.81 -2.18 2.82
N ILE A 114 -20.19 -2.86 3.90
CA ILE A 114 -19.32 -3.84 4.56
C ILE A 114 -19.58 -5.20 3.92
N LEU A 115 -18.52 -5.80 3.40
CA LEU A 115 -18.54 -7.12 2.76
C LEU A 115 -17.80 -8.12 3.65
N GLN A 116 -18.47 -9.17 4.07
CA GLN A 116 -17.82 -10.27 4.79
C GLN A 116 -16.97 -11.11 3.83
N THR A 117 -15.75 -11.43 4.25
CA THR A 117 -14.85 -12.30 3.49
C THR A 117 -14.51 -13.56 4.26
N SER A 118 -14.24 -14.65 3.54
CA SER A 118 -14.01 -15.99 4.10
C SER A 118 -12.60 -16.51 3.77
N GLU A 119 -11.60 -15.63 3.72
CA GLU A 119 -10.23 -16.04 3.41
C GLU A 119 -9.66 -17.07 4.41
N LEU A 120 -10.18 -17.09 5.65
CA LEU A 120 -9.79 -18.10 6.65
C LEU A 120 -10.37 -19.51 6.39
N ASP A 121 -11.31 -19.63 5.44
CA ASP A 121 -11.77 -20.94 4.96
C ASP A 121 -10.88 -21.50 3.84
N ASN A 122 -9.92 -20.70 3.35
CA ASN A 122 -9.01 -21.09 2.29
C ASN A 122 -7.69 -21.65 2.86
N PRO A 123 -7.40 -22.96 2.69
CA PRO A 123 -6.16 -23.58 3.20
C PRO A 123 -4.88 -22.92 2.66
N ASP A 124 -4.91 -22.39 1.41
CA ASP A 124 -3.78 -21.73 0.80
C ASP A 124 -3.49 -20.35 1.44
N TYR A 125 -4.53 -19.66 1.90
CA TYR A 125 -4.36 -18.46 2.71
C TYR A 125 -3.84 -18.79 4.11
N ILE A 126 -4.43 -19.80 4.78
CA ILE A 126 -4.05 -20.22 6.14
C ILE A 126 -2.58 -20.65 6.20
N ARG A 127 -2.07 -21.31 5.16
CA ARG A 127 -0.67 -21.78 5.09
C ARG A 127 0.35 -20.65 5.20
N ASN A 128 -0.05 -19.42 4.89
CA ASN A 128 0.75 -18.21 5.07
C ASN A 128 2.09 -18.25 4.33
N ASP A 129 2.07 -18.61 3.09
CA ASP A 129 3.23 -18.53 2.20
C ASP A 129 3.35 -17.14 1.50
N SER A 130 4.30 -16.99 0.60
CA SER A 130 4.52 -15.75 -0.18
C SER A 130 3.31 -15.34 -1.03
N ASN A 131 2.38 -16.25 -1.34
CA ASN A 131 1.17 -15.99 -2.11
C ASN A 131 -0.05 -15.63 -1.25
N ARG A 132 0.06 -15.60 0.08
CA ARG A 132 -1.07 -15.28 0.98
C ARG A 132 -1.85 -14.04 0.52
N CYS A 133 -1.14 -12.95 0.12
CA CYS A 133 -1.78 -11.72 -0.32
C CYS A 133 -2.56 -11.89 -1.64
N PHE A 134 -2.15 -12.83 -2.49
CA PHE A 134 -2.92 -13.20 -3.68
C PHE A 134 -4.26 -13.82 -3.27
N HIS A 135 -4.24 -14.85 -2.42
CA HIS A 135 -5.44 -15.54 -1.98
C HIS A 135 -6.43 -14.62 -1.25
N CYS A 136 -5.94 -13.72 -0.40
CA CYS A 136 -6.76 -12.71 0.26
C CYS A 136 -7.44 -11.77 -0.75
N LYS A 137 -6.70 -11.29 -1.75
CA LYS A 137 -7.25 -10.37 -2.75
C LYS A 137 -8.16 -11.08 -3.76
N ASP A 138 -7.87 -12.31 -4.11
CA ASP A 138 -8.71 -13.15 -4.95
C ASP A 138 -10.08 -13.38 -4.31
N GLU A 139 -10.11 -13.71 -3.01
CA GLU A 139 -11.35 -13.82 -2.24
C GLU A 139 -12.13 -12.49 -2.25
N LEU A 140 -11.46 -11.37 -1.91
CA LEU A 140 -12.09 -10.06 -1.94
C LEU A 140 -12.74 -9.75 -3.28
N PHE A 141 -12.01 -9.90 -4.39
CA PHE A 141 -12.55 -9.57 -5.71
C PHE A 141 -13.63 -10.55 -6.17
N THR A 142 -13.56 -11.84 -5.79
CA THR A 142 -14.63 -12.81 -6.03
C THR A 142 -15.92 -12.37 -5.35
N GLN A 143 -15.86 -11.96 -4.09
CA GLN A 143 -17.02 -11.44 -3.37
C GLN A 143 -17.53 -10.12 -3.95
N MET A 144 -16.61 -9.23 -4.34
CA MET A 144 -16.96 -7.96 -4.98
C MET A 144 -17.61 -8.16 -6.36
N GLU A 145 -17.18 -9.13 -7.17
CA GLU A 145 -17.86 -9.46 -8.44
C GLU A 145 -19.29 -9.92 -8.19
N SER A 146 -19.50 -10.76 -7.18
CA SER A 146 -20.85 -11.19 -6.80
C SER A 146 -21.71 -10.01 -6.35
N ALA A 147 -21.17 -9.13 -5.50
CA ALA A 147 -21.86 -7.92 -5.06
C ALA A 147 -22.14 -6.96 -6.22
N ARG A 148 -21.20 -6.80 -7.16
CA ARG A 148 -21.34 -5.97 -8.34
C ARG A 148 -22.55 -6.39 -9.19
N ILE A 149 -22.69 -7.70 -9.45
CA ILE A 149 -23.80 -8.25 -10.21
C ILE A 149 -25.13 -8.04 -9.46
N GLN A 150 -25.17 -8.36 -8.17
CA GLN A 150 -26.37 -8.25 -7.34
C GLN A 150 -26.87 -6.82 -7.19
N LEU A 151 -25.95 -5.85 -7.08
CA LEU A 151 -26.25 -4.44 -6.89
C LEU A 151 -26.34 -3.66 -8.21
N GLY A 152 -26.07 -4.29 -9.35
CA GLY A 152 -26.22 -3.69 -10.69
C GLY A 152 -25.12 -2.69 -11.04
N PHE A 153 -23.92 -2.78 -10.44
CA PHE A 153 -22.77 -1.93 -10.82
C PHE A 153 -22.04 -2.47 -12.06
N ALA A 154 -21.51 -1.54 -12.88
CA ALA A 154 -20.85 -1.92 -14.13
C ALA A 154 -19.36 -2.30 -13.92
N HIS A 155 -18.65 -1.61 -13.05
CA HIS A 155 -17.18 -1.72 -12.93
C HIS A 155 -16.73 -1.94 -11.49
N LEU A 156 -15.52 -2.55 -11.37
CA LEU A 156 -14.75 -2.66 -10.11
C LEU A 156 -13.49 -1.82 -10.23
N ALA A 157 -13.07 -1.17 -9.13
CA ALA A 157 -11.79 -0.48 -9.06
C ALA A 157 -11.11 -0.68 -7.70
N TYR A 158 -9.81 -0.39 -7.65
CA TYR A 158 -9.02 -0.43 -6.43
C TYR A 158 -7.97 0.69 -6.41
N GLY A 159 -7.49 1.02 -5.21
CA GLY A 159 -6.62 2.15 -4.96
C GLY A 159 -5.13 1.89 -5.23
N MET A 160 -4.77 1.27 -6.38
CA MET A 160 -3.38 1.15 -6.81
C MET A 160 -2.89 2.48 -7.37
N ASN A 161 -1.73 2.95 -6.92
CA ASN A 161 -1.06 4.15 -7.42
C ASN A 161 0.12 3.80 -8.37
N LEU A 162 0.76 4.83 -8.93
CA LEU A 162 1.84 4.61 -9.90
C LEU A 162 3.08 3.96 -9.29
N ASP A 163 3.42 4.27 -8.03
CA ASP A 163 4.61 3.74 -7.36
C ASP A 163 4.47 2.25 -7.02
N ASP A 164 3.24 1.74 -6.98
CA ASP A 164 2.97 0.33 -6.77
C ASP A 164 3.32 -0.54 -7.99
N ARG A 165 3.58 0.07 -9.18
CA ARG A 165 4.05 -0.66 -10.36
C ARG A 165 5.47 -1.16 -10.14
N GLY A 166 5.69 -2.45 -10.33
CA GLY A 166 7.01 -3.07 -10.19
C GLY A 166 7.40 -3.48 -8.76
N ASP A 167 6.51 -3.27 -7.78
CA ASP A 167 6.70 -3.77 -6.42
C ASP A 167 6.21 -5.22 -6.27
N PHE A 168 6.83 -5.98 -5.35
CA PHE A 168 6.38 -7.33 -5.00
C PHE A 168 4.99 -7.29 -4.36
N ARG A 169 3.94 -7.45 -5.14
CA ARG A 169 2.56 -7.42 -4.66
C ARG A 169 1.71 -8.52 -5.31
N PRO A 170 1.72 -9.74 -4.77
CA PRO A 170 0.89 -10.84 -5.27
C PRO A 170 -0.59 -10.49 -5.43
N GLY A 171 -1.11 -9.58 -4.60
CA GLY A 171 -2.49 -9.10 -4.70
C GLY A 171 -2.82 -8.33 -5.98
N GLN A 172 -1.84 -7.78 -6.72
CA GLN A 172 -2.09 -7.14 -8.02
C GLN A 172 -2.46 -8.18 -9.09
N ARG A 173 -1.92 -9.40 -8.99
CA ARG A 173 -2.31 -10.50 -9.88
C ARG A 173 -3.79 -10.84 -9.73
N ALA A 174 -4.29 -10.88 -8.51
CA ALA A 174 -5.72 -11.09 -8.26
C ALA A 174 -6.57 -9.98 -8.88
N ALA A 175 -6.22 -8.71 -8.70
CA ALA A 175 -6.92 -7.58 -9.31
C ALA A 175 -6.97 -7.68 -10.85
N ALA A 176 -5.87 -8.11 -11.48
CA ALA A 176 -5.82 -8.30 -12.93
C ALA A 176 -6.71 -9.44 -13.41
N LEU A 177 -6.80 -10.57 -12.68
CA LEU A 177 -7.68 -11.69 -12.98
C LEU A 177 -9.17 -11.29 -12.95
N HIS A 178 -9.52 -10.39 -12.04
CA HIS A 178 -10.88 -9.87 -11.87
C HIS A 178 -11.14 -8.59 -12.66
N HIS A 179 -10.25 -8.20 -13.57
CA HIS A 179 -10.38 -7.01 -14.42
C HIS A 179 -10.68 -5.72 -13.63
N ALA A 180 -10.19 -5.63 -12.39
CA ALA A 180 -10.38 -4.46 -11.55
C ALA A 180 -9.59 -3.26 -12.11
N LEU A 181 -10.27 -2.13 -12.27
CA LEU A 181 -9.68 -0.89 -12.78
C LEU A 181 -8.73 -0.27 -11.74
N ALA A 182 -7.69 0.41 -12.23
CA ALA A 182 -6.75 1.18 -11.42
C ALA A 182 -6.72 2.67 -11.84
N PRO A 183 -7.75 3.47 -11.53
CA PRO A 183 -7.91 4.83 -12.05
C PRO A 183 -6.76 5.77 -11.64
N LEU A 184 -6.18 5.59 -10.45
CA LEU A 184 -5.03 6.40 -9.99
C LEU A 184 -3.79 6.16 -10.87
N VAL A 185 -3.58 4.90 -11.29
CA VAL A 185 -2.50 4.54 -12.22
C VAL A 185 -2.76 5.11 -13.61
N THR A 186 -4.00 5.04 -14.09
CA THR A 186 -4.39 5.64 -15.37
C THR A 186 -4.14 7.14 -15.41
N ALA A 187 -4.36 7.81 -14.27
CA ALA A 187 -4.08 9.24 -14.10
C ALA A 187 -2.61 9.56 -13.78
N ASN A 188 -1.70 8.59 -13.82
CA ASN A 188 -0.28 8.74 -13.47
C ASN A 188 -0.03 9.37 -12.08
N LEU A 189 -0.90 9.09 -11.10
CA LEU A 189 -0.78 9.60 -9.74
C LEU A 189 0.18 8.75 -8.92
N THR A 190 1.23 9.38 -8.43
CA THR A 190 2.15 8.81 -7.44
C THR A 190 1.55 8.90 -6.03
N LYS A 191 2.12 8.18 -5.08
CA LYS A 191 1.72 8.29 -3.66
C LYS A 191 1.92 9.69 -3.11
N GLN A 192 2.98 10.37 -3.55
CA GLN A 192 3.24 11.76 -3.17
C GLN A 192 2.19 12.72 -3.75
N ASP A 193 1.80 12.52 -5.02
CA ASP A 193 0.75 13.30 -5.67
C ASP A 193 -0.58 13.17 -4.91
N ILE A 194 -0.97 11.93 -4.59
CA ILE A 194 -2.19 11.62 -3.85
C ILE A 194 -2.18 12.30 -2.48
N ARG A 195 -1.07 12.22 -1.73
CA ARG A 195 -0.95 12.89 -0.43
C ARG A 195 -1.04 14.41 -0.54
N THR A 196 -0.42 14.99 -1.58
CA THR A 196 -0.48 16.45 -1.82
C THR A 196 -1.90 16.89 -2.14
N LEU A 197 -2.61 16.18 -3.02
CA LEU A 197 -4.01 16.44 -3.34
C LEU A 197 -4.93 16.27 -2.13
N ALA A 198 -4.70 15.21 -1.34
CA ALA A 198 -5.46 14.96 -0.12
C ALA A 198 -5.28 16.09 0.92
N ARG A 199 -4.04 16.60 1.11
CA ARG A 199 -3.79 17.77 1.98
C ARG A 199 -4.48 19.03 1.45
N SER A 200 -4.41 19.28 0.15
CA SER A 200 -5.09 20.43 -0.49
C SER A 200 -6.60 20.37 -0.28
N ALA A 201 -7.17 19.17 -0.28
CA ALA A 201 -8.58 18.91 0.01
C ALA A 201 -8.88 18.81 1.53
N ARG A 202 -7.88 19.00 2.41
CA ARG A 202 -7.99 18.92 3.89
C ARG A 202 -8.50 17.56 4.39
N LEU A 203 -8.18 16.48 3.70
CA LEU A 203 -8.59 15.14 4.09
C LEU A 203 -7.69 14.60 5.20
N THR A 204 -8.28 14.04 6.24
CA THR A 204 -7.57 13.46 7.41
C THR A 204 -6.66 12.29 7.04
N ILE A 205 -6.93 11.65 5.90
CA ILE A 205 -6.14 10.51 5.39
C ILE A 205 -4.80 10.91 4.75
N ALA A 206 -4.53 12.19 4.53
CA ALA A 206 -3.35 12.67 3.79
C ALA A 206 -2.03 12.20 4.42
N ASP A 207 -1.95 12.22 5.74
CA ASP A 207 -0.75 11.86 6.51
C ASP A 207 -0.88 10.49 7.21
N LYS A 208 -1.94 9.74 6.90
CA LYS A 208 -2.16 8.41 7.46
C LYS A 208 -0.98 7.49 7.12
N PRO A 209 -0.36 6.82 8.12
CA PRO A 209 0.67 5.82 7.88
C PRO A 209 0.12 4.65 7.07
N ALA A 210 1.00 3.97 6.32
CA ALA A 210 0.62 2.74 5.64
C ALA A 210 0.21 1.69 6.69
N SER A 211 -1.02 1.18 6.59
CA SER A 211 -1.52 0.10 7.43
C SER A 211 -1.54 -1.20 6.62
N ALA A 212 -0.80 -2.20 7.10
CA ALA A 212 -0.86 -3.55 6.56
C ALA A 212 -1.83 -4.41 7.40
N CYS A 213 -2.37 -5.49 6.83
CA CYS A 213 -3.26 -6.41 7.52
C CYS A 213 -2.55 -7.13 8.68
N LEU A 214 -3.28 -7.58 9.70
CA LEU A 214 -2.75 -8.33 10.86
C LEU A 214 -1.99 -9.59 10.44
N SER A 215 -2.43 -10.26 9.39
CA SER A 215 -1.75 -11.45 8.86
C SER A 215 -0.29 -11.20 8.48
N SER A 216 0.07 -9.97 8.11
CA SER A 216 1.45 -9.59 7.81
C SER A 216 2.38 -9.61 9.03
N ARG A 217 1.83 -9.76 10.23
CA ARG A 217 2.58 -9.91 11.49
C ARG A 217 2.87 -11.36 11.82
N ILE A 218 2.15 -12.30 11.20
CA ILE A 218 2.36 -13.72 11.43
C ILE A 218 3.57 -14.18 10.59
N GLU A 219 4.50 -14.87 11.22
CA GLU A 219 5.69 -15.44 10.57
C GLU A 219 5.31 -16.33 9.38
N TYR A 220 6.01 -16.19 8.25
CA TYR A 220 5.78 -17.04 7.08
C TYR A 220 5.89 -18.53 7.42
N GLY A 221 4.96 -19.35 6.90
CA GLY A 221 4.85 -20.76 7.19
C GLY A 221 4.12 -21.10 8.49
N ARG A 222 3.82 -20.11 9.34
CA ARG A 222 2.94 -20.29 10.51
C ARG A 222 1.50 -20.02 10.09
N ALA A 223 0.58 -20.90 10.48
CA ALA A 223 -0.83 -20.77 10.13
C ALA A 223 -1.42 -19.43 10.60
N VAL A 224 -2.15 -18.77 9.69
CA VAL A 224 -2.99 -17.63 10.04
C VAL A 224 -4.27 -18.16 10.65
N THR A 225 -4.50 -17.87 11.94
CA THR A 225 -5.71 -18.28 12.66
C THR A 225 -6.37 -17.07 13.32
N PRO A 226 -7.69 -17.11 13.61
CA PRO A 226 -8.38 -16.04 14.32
C PRO A 226 -7.70 -15.71 15.68
N GLU A 227 -7.21 -16.72 16.37
CA GLU A 227 -6.56 -16.56 17.68
C GLU A 227 -5.26 -15.78 17.55
N ASN A 228 -4.39 -16.15 16.57
CA ASN A 228 -3.13 -15.47 16.32
C ASN A 228 -3.35 -14.01 15.86
N LEU A 229 -4.36 -13.77 15.03
CA LEU A 229 -4.73 -12.42 14.59
C LEU A 229 -5.22 -11.56 15.77
N SER A 230 -6.12 -12.10 16.60
CA SER A 230 -6.63 -11.41 17.79
C SER A 230 -5.51 -11.15 18.81
N GLN A 231 -4.60 -12.10 18.99
CA GLN A 231 -3.45 -11.94 19.88
C GLN A 231 -2.54 -10.78 19.43
N VAL A 232 -2.26 -10.69 18.13
CA VAL A 232 -1.47 -9.60 17.55
C VAL A 232 -2.20 -8.26 17.69
N GLU A 233 -3.48 -8.19 17.35
CA GLU A 233 -4.27 -6.95 17.45
C GLU A 233 -4.27 -6.40 18.86
N ARG A 234 -4.62 -7.23 19.84
CA ARG A 234 -4.63 -6.85 21.27
C ARG A 234 -3.24 -6.40 21.74
N ALA A 235 -2.18 -7.04 21.25
CA ALA A 235 -0.81 -6.65 21.61
C ALA A 235 -0.43 -5.28 21.02
N GLU A 236 -0.79 -4.99 19.76
CA GLU A 236 -0.57 -3.67 19.16
C GLU A 236 -1.41 -2.61 19.88
N ASP A 237 -2.68 -2.88 20.22
CA ASP A 237 -3.57 -1.97 20.96
C ASP A 237 -2.99 -1.57 22.33
N VAL A 238 -2.48 -2.53 23.08
CA VAL A 238 -1.82 -2.28 24.37
C VAL A 238 -0.60 -1.39 24.20
N LEU A 239 0.22 -1.62 23.19
CA LEU A 239 1.40 -0.78 22.91
C LEU A 239 1.00 0.64 22.47
N HIS A 240 -0.09 0.78 21.73
CA HIS A 240 -0.67 2.09 21.42
C HIS A 240 -1.14 2.81 22.69
N ALA A 241 -1.80 2.11 23.61
CA ALA A 241 -2.22 2.65 24.92
C ALA A 241 -1.02 3.04 25.80
N LEU A 242 0.13 2.39 25.65
CA LEU A 242 1.40 2.77 26.27
C LEU A 242 2.05 4.00 25.62
N GLY A 243 1.42 4.55 24.57
CA GLY A 243 1.83 5.79 23.89
C GLY A 243 2.80 5.60 22.74
N PHE A 244 2.90 4.40 22.15
CA PHE A 244 3.70 4.14 20.97
C PHE A 244 2.83 4.23 19.70
N PRO A 245 2.89 5.32 18.93
CA PRO A 245 1.97 5.53 17.81
C PRO A 245 2.25 4.62 16.61
N GLN A 246 3.50 4.15 16.46
CA GLN A 246 3.90 3.27 15.37
C GLN A 246 4.59 2.03 15.91
N VAL A 247 3.87 0.93 15.91
CA VAL A 247 4.34 -0.37 16.39
C VAL A 247 3.93 -1.50 15.46
N ARG A 248 4.64 -2.61 15.54
CA ARG A 248 4.21 -3.91 15.01
C ARG A 248 4.62 -5.02 15.99
N VAL A 249 3.70 -5.93 16.23
CA VAL A 249 3.99 -7.13 17.01
C VAL A 249 4.08 -8.31 16.06
N ARG A 250 5.31 -8.79 15.79
CA ARG A 250 5.54 -9.96 14.95
C ARG A 250 5.37 -11.21 15.77
N HIS A 251 4.49 -12.08 15.30
CA HIS A 251 4.09 -13.31 15.98
C HIS A 251 4.95 -14.48 15.49
N HIS A 252 5.84 -14.97 16.37
CA HIS A 252 6.69 -16.14 16.16
C HIS A 252 6.31 -17.28 17.12
N GLY A 253 5.00 -17.63 17.21
CA GLY A 253 4.48 -18.58 18.18
C GLY A 253 4.45 -17.98 19.57
N GLU A 254 5.22 -18.56 20.48
CA GLU A 254 5.31 -18.07 21.86
C GLU A 254 6.11 -16.78 22.01
N LEU A 255 6.76 -16.30 20.92
CA LEU A 255 7.59 -15.12 20.95
C LEU A 255 6.92 -13.95 20.24
N ALA A 256 6.76 -12.84 20.95
CA ALA A 256 6.46 -11.52 20.37
C ALA A 256 7.75 -10.78 20.06
N ARG A 257 8.00 -10.45 18.77
CA ARG A 257 9.03 -9.50 18.38
C ARG A 257 8.39 -8.14 18.14
N VAL A 258 8.60 -7.23 19.06
CA VAL A 258 8.00 -5.89 19.05
C VAL A 258 8.89 -4.94 18.27
N GLU A 259 8.36 -4.35 17.21
CA GLU A 259 8.99 -3.31 16.41
C GLU A 259 8.34 -1.98 16.78
N ILE A 260 9.10 -1.04 17.31
CA ILE A 260 8.66 0.31 17.69
C ILE A 260 9.36 1.33 16.79
N ALA A 261 8.71 2.45 16.48
CA ALA A 261 9.34 3.52 15.70
C ALA A 261 10.71 3.89 16.29
N ARG A 262 11.71 4.06 15.42
CA ARG A 262 13.12 4.26 15.87
C ARG A 262 13.28 5.42 16.84
N ASN A 263 12.51 6.49 16.65
CA ASN A 263 12.54 7.66 17.53
C ASN A 263 11.98 7.38 18.93
N ASP A 264 11.15 6.34 19.09
CA ASP A 264 10.56 5.93 20.36
C ASP A 264 11.38 4.85 21.09
N LEU A 265 12.39 4.25 20.44
CA LEU A 265 13.24 3.23 21.05
C LEU A 265 13.91 3.67 22.34
N PRO A 266 14.47 4.92 22.46
CA PRO A 266 15.08 5.34 23.73
C PRO A 266 14.11 5.28 24.91
N ARG A 267 12.83 5.60 24.68
CA ARG A 267 11.78 5.51 25.71
C ARG A 267 11.40 4.06 25.99
N ALA A 268 11.32 3.22 24.95
CA ALA A 268 11.00 1.80 25.09
C ALA A 268 12.05 1.01 25.85
N LEU A 269 13.34 1.38 25.72
CA LEU A 269 14.48 0.68 26.32
C LEU A 269 14.74 1.03 27.80
N THR A 270 13.88 1.81 28.44
CA THR A 270 13.97 2.02 29.89
C THR A 270 13.43 0.81 30.64
N ILE A 271 14.06 0.45 31.77
CA ILE A 271 13.65 -0.72 32.56
C ILE A 271 12.16 -0.67 32.90
N SER A 272 11.68 0.47 33.39
CA SER A 272 10.26 0.63 33.76
C SER A 272 9.30 0.44 32.58
N MET A 273 9.70 0.79 31.35
CA MET A 273 8.86 0.58 30.17
C MET A 273 8.93 -0.88 29.70
N LEU A 274 10.11 -1.52 29.79
CA LEU A 274 10.26 -2.94 29.50
C LEU A 274 9.38 -3.80 30.42
N ASP A 275 9.32 -3.46 31.72
CA ASP A 275 8.46 -4.13 32.69
C ASP A 275 6.99 -3.95 32.31
N ARG A 276 6.55 -2.72 31.99
CA ARG A 276 5.18 -2.42 31.57
C ARG A 276 4.80 -3.15 30.28
N ILE A 277 5.67 -3.22 29.30
CA ILE A 277 5.44 -3.97 28.05
C ILE A 277 5.30 -5.47 28.37
N THR A 278 6.15 -6.00 29.24
CA THR A 278 6.12 -7.41 29.65
C THR A 278 4.81 -7.74 30.39
N GLU A 279 4.44 -6.93 31.37
CA GLU A 279 3.19 -7.11 32.14
C GLU A 279 1.94 -7.04 31.24
N ALA A 280 1.98 -6.22 30.22
CA ALA A 280 0.86 -6.03 29.30
C ALA A 280 0.73 -7.15 28.24
N LEU A 281 1.86 -7.66 27.71
CA LEU A 281 1.86 -8.64 26.63
C LEU A 281 1.81 -10.10 27.11
N ARG A 282 2.36 -10.42 28.27
CA ARG A 282 2.38 -11.79 28.82
C ARG A 282 0.98 -12.38 29.03
N PRO A 283 -0.03 -11.64 29.55
CA PRO A 283 -1.40 -12.15 29.69
C PRO A 283 -2.10 -12.44 28.35
N LEU A 284 -1.56 -11.93 27.25
CA LEU A 284 -2.07 -12.18 25.91
C LEU A 284 -1.60 -13.53 25.34
N GLY A 285 -0.72 -14.27 26.05
CA GLY A 285 -0.26 -15.59 25.68
C GLY A 285 1.16 -15.66 25.10
N PHE A 286 1.93 -14.55 25.15
CA PHE A 286 3.34 -14.59 24.76
C PHE A 286 4.23 -15.00 25.94
N THR A 287 5.03 -16.04 25.73
CA THR A 287 6.03 -16.49 26.71
C THR A 287 7.28 -15.59 26.69
N TYR A 288 7.71 -15.22 25.48
CA TYR A 288 8.90 -14.40 25.25
C TYR A 288 8.51 -13.08 24.56
N ILE A 289 8.99 -11.98 25.10
CA ILE A 289 8.76 -10.64 24.56
C ILE A 289 10.12 -10.02 24.28
N THR A 290 10.36 -9.66 23.02
CA THR A 290 11.62 -9.08 22.54
C THR A 290 11.38 -7.76 21.82
N LEU A 291 12.33 -6.86 21.89
CA LEU A 291 12.35 -5.64 21.08
C LEU A 291 13.28 -5.82 19.89
N ASP A 292 12.82 -5.47 18.71
CA ASP A 292 13.68 -5.40 17.53
C ASP A 292 14.57 -4.16 17.66
N THR A 293 15.88 -4.37 17.70
CA THR A 293 16.88 -3.30 17.90
C THR A 293 16.97 -2.33 16.72
N GLN A 294 16.49 -2.71 15.54
CA GLN A 294 16.42 -1.83 14.39
C GLN A 294 15.13 -0.99 14.38
N GLY A 295 14.15 -1.38 15.21
CA GLY A 295 12.85 -0.76 15.27
C GLY A 295 11.96 -1.10 14.06
N TYR A 296 10.86 -0.37 13.93
CA TYR A 296 9.92 -0.57 12.82
C TYR A 296 10.55 -0.25 11.48
N ARG A 297 10.43 -1.19 10.54
CA ARG A 297 10.79 -1.04 9.12
C ARG A 297 9.69 -1.62 8.25
N SER A 298 9.33 -0.89 7.20
CA SER A 298 8.38 -1.42 6.21
C SER A 298 9.00 -2.64 5.52
N GLY A 299 8.23 -3.73 5.40
CA GLY A 299 8.67 -4.94 4.70
C GLY A 299 9.62 -5.86 5.48
N SER A 300 9.93 -5.62 6.77
CA SER A 300 10.87 -6.42 7.56
C SER A 300 10.59 -7.92 7.58
N MET A 301 9.34 -8.34 7.40
CA MET A 301 8.97 -9.77 7.30
C MET A 301 9.36 -10.40 5.97
N ASN A 302 9.60 -9.61 4.93
CA ASN A 302 10.00 -10.14 3.61
C ASN A 302 11.49 -10.49 3.55
N ASP A 303 12.29 -10.04 4.52
CA ASP A 303 13.74 -10.30 4.57
C ASP A 303 14.07 -11.81 4.62
N VAL A 304 13.12 -12.65 5.05
CA VAL A 304 13.26 -14.11 5.12
C VAL A 304 12.81 -14.82 3.84
N LEU A 305 12.20 -14.12 2.88
CA LEU A 305 11.74 -14.74 1.64
C LEU A 305 12.92 -14.96 0.69
N PRO A 306 13.01 -16.14 0.06
CA PRO A 306 14.01 -16.38 -0.96
C PRO A 306 13.77 -15.48 -2.19
N VAL A 307 14.85 -15.06 -2.85
CA VAL A 307 14.78 -14.19 -4.05
C VAL A 307 13.87 -14.78 -5.13
N SER A 308 13.84 -16.12 -5.27
CA SER A 308 12.96 -16.82 -6.20
C SER A 308 11.46 -16.61 -5.88
N ALA A 309 11.08 -16.57 -4.62
CA ALA A 309 9.69 -16.32 -4.22
C ALA A 309 9.27 -14.86 -4.52
N ILE A 310 10.21 -13.93 -4.43
CA ILE A 310 10.01 -12.54 -4.82
C ILE A 310 9.85 -12.44 -6.34
N ALA A 311 10.68 -13.14 -7.12
CA ALA A 311 10.64 -13.13 -8.59
C ALA A 311 9.34 -13.74 -9.15
N SER A 312 8.88 -14.88 -8.62
CA SER A 312 7.68 -15.56 -9.11
C SER A 312 6.37 -14.77 -8.93
N ALA A 313 6.33 -13.80 -8.03
CA ALA A 313 5.16 -12.95 -7.87
C ALA A 313 5.02 -11.87 -8.97
N HIS A 314 6.06 -11.66 -9.77
CA HIS A 314 6.02 -10.77 -10.94
C HIS A 314 5.59 -11.49 -12.23
N GLU A 315 5.46 -12.82 -12.23
CA GLU A 315 4.99 -13.54 -13.40
C GLU A 315 3.51 -13.31 -13.67
N PRO A 316 3.10 -13.09 -14.92
CA PRO A 316 1.68 -12.95 -15.25
C PRO A 316 0.91 -14.24 -14.91
N PRO A 317 -0.37 -14.14 -14.54
CA PRO A 317 -1.18 -15.31 -14.21
C PRO A 317 -1.30 -16.26 -15.41
N THR A 318 -0.95 -17.53 -15.21
CA THR A 318 -0.98 -18.54 -16.28
C THR A 318 -2.36 -19.20 -16.48
N SER A 319 -3.30 -19.03 -15.55
CA SER A 319 -4.70 -19.53 -15.68
C SER A 319 -5.60 -18.94 -14.59
N LYS A 320 -6.92 -18.89 -14.86
CA LYS A 320 -7.94 -18.68 -13.82
C LYS A 320 -7.84 -19.80 -12.77
N PRO A 321 -8.02 -19.51 -11.47
CA PRO A 321 -8.23 -20.56 -10.47
C PRO A 321 -9.40 -21.45 -10.87
N ALA A 322 -9.31 -22.76 -10.60
CA ALA A 322 -10.41 -23.69 -10.85
C ALA A 322 -11.67 -23.19 -10.14
N GLU A 323 -12.81 -23.19 -10.87
CA GLU A 323 -14.12 -22.86 -10.29
C GLU A 323 -14.34 -23.69 -9.02
N ARG A 324 -14.53 -23.02 -7.89
CA ARG A 324 -14.96 -23.71 -6.66
C ARG A 324 -16.35 -24.28 -6.90
N PRO A 325 -16.63 -25.52 -6.43
CA PRO A 325 -17.97 -26.08 -6.54
C PRO A 325 -18.98 -25.15 -5.86
N GLU A 326 -20.09 -24.90 -6.55
CA GLU A 326 -21.22 -24.12 -6.04
C GLU A 326 -21.64 -24.64 -4.64
N PRO A 327 -21.87 -23.74 -3.67
CA PRO A 327 -22.37 -24.18 -2.39
C PRO A 327 -23.71 -24.88 -2.58
N ALA A 328 -23.84 -26.12 -2.08
CA ALA A 328 -25.04 -26.93 -2.18
C ALA A 328 -26.26 -26.12 -1.75
N ARG A 329 -27.22 -25.93 -2.68
CA ARG A 329 -28.52 -25.33 -2.36
C ARG A 329 -29.17 -26.12 -1.24
N LYS A 330 -29.33 -25.49 -0.08
CA LYS A 330 -30.17 -26.05 0.99
C LYS A 330 -31.60 -26.07 0.44
N THR A 331 -32.08 -27.26 0.05
CA THR A 331 -33.50 -27.51 -0.19
C THR A 331 -34.22 -27.39 1.15
N SER A 332 -35.17 -26.49 1.20
CA SER A 332 -36.11 -26.26 2.31
C SER A 332 -36.99 -27.48 2.54
#